data_d794e841f0c8c76d4100a26536fdc82d
#
_entry.id   d794e841f0c8c76d4100a26536fdc82d
#
_cell.length_a   1.000
_cell.length_b   1.000
_cell.length_c   1.000
_cell.angle_alpha   90.00
_cell.angle_beta   90.00
_cell.angle_gamma   90.00
#
_symmetry.space_group_name_H-M   'P 1'
#
loop_
_entity.id
_entity.type
_entity.pdbx_description
1 polymer ?
#
loop_
_entity_poly.entity_id
_entity_poly.type
_entity_poly.pdbx_seq_one_letter_code
_entity_poly.pdbx_strand_id
1 'polypeptide(L)'
;MTDGDARPVVVEDLTRRFGDFTAVDRVTFQVERGEIFGFLGPNGAGKTTTIKMLTGLLAPTEGHGWVAGLDVHTQRRGIRTRIGYMSQKFSLYPDLTIGENIELFGGLYGVAGERLAERRRWILEMSELAGEEDAVTGNLPLGFKQRLALGCAVIHEPPILFLDEPTSGVDPVARRRFWDLIDDFSHRGVTIFVSTHYMEEAEYCHRLALMNRGRLIALDTPRTLREAEAAGGTLPSLEDVFISLVEREGGAVVG
;
A
#
# COMPACT_ATOMS: atom_id res chain seq x y z
N MET A 1 -2.71 -28.33 4.92
CA MET A 1 -2.63 -27.34 3.84
C MET A 1 -1.16 -27.00 3.67
N THR A 2 -0.59 -27.30 2.53
CA THR A 2 0.81 -27.03 2.24
C THR A 2 1.02 -25.53 2.08
N ASP A 3 2.13 -25.01 2.59
CA ASP A 3 2.52 -23.58 2.70
C ASP A 3 2.56 -22.80 1.35
N GLY A 4 2.24 -23.45 0.24
CA GLY A 4 2.27 -22.90 -1.11
C GLY A 4 0.95 -22.36 -1.66
N ASP A 5 -0.17 -22.52 -0.96
CA ASP A 5 -1.52 -22.23 -1.47
C ASP A 5 -2.30 -21.16 -0.67
N ALA A 6 -1.68 -20.59 0.36
CA ALA A 6 -2.33 -19.56 1.17
C ALA A 6 -2.14 -18.18 0.54
N ARG A 7 -3.26 -17.52 0.17
CA ARG A 7 -3.27 -16.13 -0.30
C ARG A 7 -2.62 -15.21 0.73
N PRO A 8 -1.76 -14.27 0.29
CA PRO A 8 -1.07 -13.33 1.18
C PRO A 8 -2.01 -12.49 2.03
N VAL A 9 -3.16 -12.08 1.46
CA VAL A 9 -4.18 -11.29 2.17
C VAL A 9 -5.56 -11.85 1.83
N VAL A 10 -6.35 -12.13 2.88
CA VAL A 10 -7.76 -12.53 2.77
C VAL A 10 -8.57 -11.69 3.75
N VAL A 11 -9.68 -11.14 3.28
CA VAL A 11 -10.54 -10.24 4.05
C VAL A 11 -11.99 -10.63 3.83
N GLU A 12 -12.76 -10.82 4.92
CA GLU A 12 -14.14 -11.24 4.92
C GLU A 12 -14.96 -10.34 5.85
N ASP A 13 -15.87 -9.57 5.27
CA ASP A 13 -16.81 -8.65 5.96
C ASP A 13 -16.12 -7.72 6.98
N LEU A 14 -14.87 -7.33 6.70
CA LEU A 14 -14.06 -6.54 7.62
C LEU A 14 -14.68 -5.17 7.85
N THR A 15 -14.92 -4.84 9.12
CA THR A 15 -15.63 -3.61 9.52
C THR A 15 -14.85 -2.86 10.58
N ARG A 16 -14.85 -1.53 10.49
CA ARG A 16 -14.34 -0.66 11.54
C ARG A 16 -15.28 0.48 11.85
N ARG A 17 -15.69 0.55 13.12
CA ARG A 17 -16.52 1.65 13.67
C ARG A 17 -15.71 2.47 14.70
N PHE A 18 -16.00 3.76 14.73
CA PHE A 18 -15.50 4.71 15.74
C PHE A 18 -16.74 5.41 16.34
N GLY A 19 -17.24 4.90 17.48
CA GLY A 19 -18.55 5.29 17.98
C GLY A 19 -19.64 4.98 16.94
N ASP A 20 -20.42 5.97 16.58
CA ASP A 20 -21.51 5.85 15.58
C ASP A 20 -21.02 5.93 14.13
N PHE A 21 -19.76 6.33 13.91
CA PHE A 21 -19.19 6.47 12.57
C PHE A 21 -18.58 5.15 12.09
N THR A 22 -19.06 4.63 10.95
CA THR A 22 -18.50 3.46 10.28
C THR A 22 -17.51 3.89 9.22
N ALA A 23 -16.22 3.71 9.50
CA ALA A 23 -15.13 4.09 8.59
C ALA A 23 -14.86 3.03 7.51
N VAL A 24 -15.14 1.76 7.80
CA VAL A 24 -15.05 0.62 6.88
C VAL A 24 -16.26 -0.28 7.17
N ASP A 25 -17.04 -0.62 6.14
CA ASP A 25 -18.29 -1.37 6.24
C ASP A 25 -18.23 -2.64 5.38
N ARG A 26 -18.03 -3.77 6.02
CA ARG A 26 -18.09 -5.13 5.45
C ARG A 26 -17.31 -5.30 4.14
N VAL A 27 -16.06 -4.88 4.11
CA VAL A 27 -15.22 -5.07 2.94
C VAL A 27 -14.76 -6.53 2.85
N THR A 28 -14.85 -7.11 1.64
CA THR A 28 -14.46 -8.49 1.36
C THR A 28 -13.61 -8.52 0.08
N PHE A 29 -12.39 -9.04 0.16
CA PHE A 29 -11.48 -9.19 -0.97
C PHE A 29 -10.33 -10.14 -0.63
N GLN A 30 -9.58 -10.51 -1.66
CA GLN A 30 -8.39 -11.36 -1.54
C GLN A 30 -7.30 -10.79 -2.44
N VAL A 31 -6.04 -10.98 -2.07
CA VAL A 31 -4.88 -10.55 -2.86
C VAL A 31 -4.02 -11.78 -3.17
N GLU A 32 -3.63 -11.92 -4.42
CA GLU A 32 -2.82 -13.03 -4.89
C GLU A 32 -1.32 -12.76 -4.69
N ARG A 33 -0.51 -13.81 -4.72
CA ARG A 33 0.94 -13.67 -4.52
C ARG A 33 1.60 -12.94 -5.69
N GLY A 34 2.46 -11.97 -5.37
CA GLY A 34 3.14 -11.14 -6.37
C GLY A 34 2.22 -10.13 -7.06
N GLU A 35 0.98 -9.99 -6.59
CA GLU A 35 0.02 -9.03 -7.13
C GLU A 35 0.31 -7.61 -6.64
N ILE A 36 0.19 -6.62 -7.53
CA ILE A 36 0.04 -5.21 -7.18
C ILE A 36 -1.45 -4.93 -7.08
N PHE A 37 -1.95 -4.84 -5.85
CA PHE A 37 -3.37 -4.62 -5.55
C PHE A 37 -3.58 -3.16 -5.13
N GLY A 38 -4.33 -2.40 -5.97
CA GLY A 38 -4.62 -1.00 -5.77
C GLY A 38 -5.90 -0.77 -4.97
N PHE A 39 -5.83 0.06 -3.93
CA PHE A 39 -6.99 0.56 -3.18
C PHE A 39 -7.24 2.01 -3.57
N LEU A 40 -8.23 2.23 -4.43
CA LEU A 40 -8.51 3.52 -5.05
C LEU A 40 -9.78 4.15 -4.48
N GLY A 41 -9.76 5.45 -4.28
CA GLY A 41 -10.93 6.20 -3.80
C GLY A 41 -10.55 7.54 -3.20
N PRO A 42 -11.53 8.42 -2.96
CA PRO A 42 -11.30 9.76 -2.43
C PRO A 42 -10.76 9.74 -0.99
N ASN A 43 -10.32 10.89 -0.50
CA ASN A 43 -9.97 11.06 0.90
C ASN A 43 -11.19 10.77 1.78
N GLY A 44 -10.96 10.04 2.88
CA GLY A 44 -12.04 9.60 3.77
C GLY A 44 -12.82 8.37 3.31
N ALA A 45 -12.51 7.76 2.16
CA ALA A 45 -13.18 6.54 1.69
C ALA A 45 -12.94 5.30 2.56
N GLY A 46 -11.98 5.33 3.50
CA GLY A 46 -11.66 4.20 4.38
C GLY A 46 -10.36 3.48 4.05
N LYS A 47 -9.62 3.86 3.00
CA LYS A 47 -8.38 3.21 2.53
C LYS A 47 -7.34 3.03 3.64
N THR A 48 -6.88 4.14 4.24
CA THR A 48 -5.91 4.11 5.35
C THR A 48 -6.41 3.33 6.56
N THR A 49 -7.71 3.38 6.86
CA THR A 49 -8.31 2.59 7.95
C THR A 49 -8.21 1.10 7.67
N THR A 50 -8.50 0.68 6.45
CA THR A 50 -8.36 -0.72 6.01
C THR A 50 -6.89 -1.17 6.09
N ILE A 51 -5.96 -0.38 5.56
CA ILE A 51 -4.51 -0.67 5.66
C ILE A 51 -4.09 -0.82 7.13
N LYS A 52 -4.51 0.08 8.01
CA LYS A 52 -4.18 -0.01 9.45
C LYS A 52 -4.73 -1.27 10.12
N MET A 53 -5.88 -1.78 9.70
CA MET A 53 -6.39 -3.06 10.20
C MET A 53 -5.53 -4.22 9.70
N LEU A 54 -5.20 -4.25 8.41
CA LEU A 54 -4.39 -5.31 7.80
C LEU A 54 -2.94 -5.32 8.30
N THR A 55 -2.36 -4.15 8.59
CA THR A 55 -1.01 -4.04 9.14
C THR A 55 -0.95 -4.27 10.66
N GLY A 56 -2.09 -4.59 11.31
CA GLY A 56 -2.16 -4.84 12.76
C GLY A 56 -1.97 -3.59 13.63
N LEU A 57 -2.07 -2.39 13.06
CA LEU A 57 -2.02 -1.10 13.80
C LEU A 57 -3.37 -0.76 14.44
N LEU A 58 -4.46 -1.24 13.84
CA LEU A 58 -5.82 -1.00 14.31
C LEU A 58 -6.57 -2.34 14.39
N ALA A 59 -7.32 -2.57 15.47
CA ALA A 59 -8.18 -3.75 15.55
C ALA A 59 -9.45 -3.52 14.72
N PRO A 60 -9.92 -4.50 13.92
CA PRO A 60 -11.26 -4.47 13.37
C PRO A 60 -12.32 -4.47 14.46
N THR A 61 -13.54 -4.02 14.14
CA THR A 61 -14.70 -4.13 15.03
C THR A 61 -15.46 -5.42 14.78
N GLU A 62 -15.60 -5.81 13.51
CA GLU A 62 -16.30 -7.01 13.06
C GLU A 62 -15.61 -7.59 11.81
N GLY A 63 -16.00 -8.80 11.41
CA GLY A 63 -15.46 -9.49 10.25
C GLY A 63 -14.13 -10.18 10.52
N HIS A 64 -13.50 -10.70 9.50
CA HIS A 64 -12.27 -11.48 9.60
C HIS A 64 -11.23 -11.00 8.59
N GLY A 65 -9.96 -11.23 8.89
CA GLY A 65 -8.87 -10.95 7.96
C GLY A 65 -7.60 -11.71 8.33
N TRP A 66 -6.87 -12.10 7.31
CA TRP A 66 -5.59 -12.80 7.46
C TRP A 66 -4.55 -12.13 6.57
N VAL A 67 -3.37 -11.90 7.13
CA VAL A 67 -2.22 -11.34 6.43
C VAL A 67 -1.01 -12.24 6.70
N ALA A 68 -0.36 -12.72 5.67
CA ALA A 68 0.71 -13.73 5.77
C ALA A 68 0.28 -14.96 6.60
N GLY A 69 -1.00 -15.37 6.50
CA GLY A 69 -1.58 -16.48 7.27
C GLY A 69 -1.88 -16.16 8.73
N LEU A 70 -1.68 -14.91 9.17
CA LEU A 70 -1.90 -14.46 10.55
C LEU A 70 -3.19 -13.66 10.69
N ASP A 71 -3.97 -13.94 11.71
CA ASP A 71 -5.25 -13.31 12.03
C ASP A 71 -5.06 -11.85 12.51
N VAL A 72 -5.81 -10.90 11.91
CA VAL A 72 -5.71 -9.45 12.19
C VAL A 72 -6.25 -9.04 13.56
N HIS A 73 -7.03 -9.88 14.24
CA HIS A 73 -7.51 -9.61 15.60
C HIS A 73 -6.48 -10.04 16.65
N THR A 74 -5.96 -11.24 16.53
CA THR A 74 -5.22 -11.92 17.60
C THR A 74 -3.71 -11.93 17.38
N GLN A 75 -3.23 -11.86 16.13
CA GLN A 75 -1.81 -12.04 15.78
C GLN A 75 -1.14 -10.76 15.22
N ARG A 76 -1.66 -9.60 15.57
CA ARG A 76 -1.22 -8.28 15.07
C ARG A 76 0.29 -8.02 15.19
N ARG A 77 0.93 -8.47 16.28
CA ARG A 77 2.38 -8.31 16.46
C ARG A 77 3.15 -9.15 15.45
N GLY A 78 2.70 -10.38 15.20
CA GLY A 78 3.31 -11.27 14.20
C GLY A 78 3.15 -10.73 12.77
N ILE A 79 2.00 -10.11 12.44
CA ILE A 79 1.80 -9.44 11.14
C ILE A 79 2.88 -8.39 10.93
N ARG A 80 3.09 -7.48 11.89
CA ARG A 80 4.05 -6.36 11.76
C ARG A 80 5.49 -6.78 11.52
N THR A 81 5.88 -7.98 11.91
CA THR A 81 7.22 -8.51 11.65
C THR A 81 7.36 -9.21 10.28
N ARG A 82 6.24 -9.48 9.61
CA ARG A 82 6.21 -10.18 8.31
C ARG A 82 5.87 -9.28 7.14
N ILE A 83 5.55 -8.02 7.38
CA ILE A 83 5.18 -7.06 6.34
C ILE A 83 6.13 -5.87 6.31
N GLY A 84 6.29 -5.27 5.14
CA GLY A 84 6.78 -3.91 5.03
C GLY A 84 5.59 -2.94 5.08
N TYR A 85 5.75 -1.80 5.73
CA TYR A 85 4.72 -0.78 5.77
C TYR A 85 5.29 0.62 5.61
N MET A 86 4.77 1.34 4.63
CA MET A 86 5.05 2.73 4.40
C MET A 86 3.76 3.53 4.61
N SER A 87 3.74 4.37 5.65
CA SER A 87 2.57 5.19 6.00
C SER A 87 2.53 6.47 5.16
N GLN A 88 1.35 7.06 5.03
CA GLN A 88 1.13 8.33 4.33
C GLN A 88 1.97 9.50 4.89
N LYS A 89 2.15 9.56 6.20
CA LYS A 89 3.08 10.50 6.85
C LYS A 89 4.46 9.88 6.89
N PHE A 90 5.50 10.68 6.69
CA PHE A 90 6.88 10.19 6.63
C PHE A 90 7.18 9.10 7.65
N SER A 91 7.61 7.96 7.14
CA SER A 91 8.05 6.83 7.95
C SER A 91 9.49 7.02 8.46
N LEU A 92 10.21 8.04 7.98
CA LEU A 92 11.60 8.34 8.33
C LEU A 92 11.69 9.40 9.42
N TYR A 93 12.77 9.38 10.17
CA TYR A 93 13.11 10.39 11.16
C TYR A 93 13.88 11.52 10.46
N PRO A 94 13.30 12.72 10.33
CA PRO A 94 13.88 13.80 9.52
C PRO A 94 15.18 14.35 10.11
N ASP A 95 15.37 14.26 11.42
CA ASP A 95 16.56 14.75 12.13
C ASP A 95 17.75 13.78 12.08
N LEU A 96 17.51 12.53 11.66
CA LEU A 96 18.54 11.52 11.46
C LEU A 96 19.12 11.61 10.05
N THR A 97 20.37 11.17 9.92
CA THR A 97 21.00 10.96 8.60
C THR A 97 20.35 9.80 7.85
N ILE A 98 20.65 9.67 6.58
CA ILE A 98 20.23 8.54 5.74
C ILE A 98 20.71 7.23 6.35
N GLY A 99 22.01 7.15 6.71
CA GLY A 99 22.61 5.97 7.33
C GLY A 99 21.96 5.60 8.66
N GLU A 100 21.74 6.58 9.55
CA GLU A 100 21.09 6.37 10.84
C GLU A 100 19.64 5.89 10.71
N ASN A 101 18.87 6.39 9.73
CA ASN A 101 17.53 5.86 9.44
C ASN A 101 17.60 4.38 9.04
N ILE A 102 18.50 4.01 8.12
CA ILE A 102 18.65 2.61 7.67
C ILE A 102 19.04 1.72 8.86
N GLU A 103 19.98 2.14 9.71
CA GLU A 103 20.41 1.40 10.90
C GLU A 103 19.29 1.23 11.91
N LEU A 104 18.51 2.29 12.16
CA LEU A 104 17.35 2.24 13.05
C LEU A 104 16.31 1.22 12.57
N PHE A 105 15.94 1.28 11.29
CA PHE A 105 14.97 0.32 10.75
C PHE A 105 15.54 -1.10 10.71
N GLY A 106 16.84 -1.27 10.40
CA GLY A 106 17.52 -2.55 10.54
C GLY A 106 17.37 -3.13 11.95
N GLY A 107 17.65 -2.32 12.97
CA GLY A 107 17.48 -2.71 14.37
C GLY A 107 16.05 -3.07 14.76
N LEU A 108 15.06 -2.30 14.28
CA LEU A 108 13.64 -2.56 14.54
C LEU A 108 13.16 -3.92 13.97
N TYR A 109 13.70 -4.33 12.83
CA TYR A 109 13.38 -5.60 12.18
C TYR A 109 14.38 -6.72 12.47
N GLY A 110 15.37 -6.49 13.34
CA GLY A 110 16.36 -7.50 13.73
C GLY A 110 17.39 -7.82 12.64
N VAL A 111 17.59 -6.91 11.69
CA VAL A 111 18.63 -7.01 10.66
C VAL A 111 19.90 -6.36 11.21
N ALA A 112 21.00 -7.12 11.32
CA ALA A 112 22.26 -6.69 11.94
C ALA A 112 23.49 -7.27 11.24
N GLY A 113 24.68 -6.80 11.61
CA GLY A 113 25.96 -7.32 11.13
C GLY A 113 26.14 -7.21 9.61
N GLU A 114 26.69 -8.25 8.99
CA GLU A 114 26.95 -8.29 7.55
C GLU A 114 25.67 -8.12 6.71
N ARG A 115 24.56 -8.71 7.14
CA ARG A 115 23.27 -8.55 6.47
C ARG A 115 22.81 -7.09 6.46
N LEU A 116 22.99 -6.37 7.57
CA LEU A 116 22.66 -4.93 7.60
C LEU A 116 23.54 -4.14 6.64
N ALA A 117 24.86 -4.43 6.59
CA ALA A 117 25.77 -3.76 5.68
C ALA A 117 25.43 -4.02 4.21
N GLU A 118 25.01 -5.24 3.87
CA GLU A 118 24.54 -5.60 2.53
C GLU A 118 23.24 -4.85 2.19
N ARG A 119 22.23 -4.90 3.09
CA ARG A 119 20.95 -4.22 2.89
C ARG A 119 21.09 -2.71 2.81
N ARG A 120 21.98 -2.12 3.64
CA ARG A 120 22.31 -0.68 3.59
C ARG A 120 22.81 -0.28 2.21
N ARG A 121 23.80 -1.00 1.66
CA ARG A 121 24.37 -0.76 0.33
C ARG A 121 23.28 -0.82 -0.74
N TRP A 122 22.48 -1.89 -0.71
CA TRP A 122 21.39 -2.08 -1.64
C TRP A 122 20.33 -0.96 -1.55
N ILE A 123 19.94 -0.51 -0.34
CA ILE A 123 18.99 0.58 -0.14
C ILE A 123 19.55 1.88 -0.73
N LEU A 124 20.81 2.20 -0.47
CA LEU A 124 21.47 3.41 -0.99
C LEU A 124 21.52 3.42 -2.52
N GLU A 125 21.85 2.30 -3.14
CA GLU A 125 21.83 2.15 -4.59
C GLU A 125 20.41 2.30 -5.16
N MET A 126 19.45 1.55 -4.63
CA MET A 126 18.05 1.56 -5.06
C MET A 126 17.40 2.95 -4.90
N SER A 127 17.73 3.69 -3.85
CA SER A 127 17.20 5.04 -3.60
C SER A 127 17.99 6.15 -4.33
N GLU A 128 19.06 5.81 -5.05
CA GLU A 128 19.98 6.76 -5.70
C GLU A 128 20.66 7.73 -4.69
N LEU A 129 21.03 7.21 -3.52
CA LEU A 129 21.64 7.96 -2.41
C LEU A 129 23.03 7.43 -2.02
N ALA A 130 23.68 6.66 -2.91
CA ALA A 130 25.05 6.16 -2.67
C ALA A 130 26.03 7.33 -2.50
N GLY A 131 26.80 7.31 -1.41
CA GLY A 131 27.74 8.37 -1.05
C GLY A 131 27.13 9.54 -0.28
N GLU A 132 25.81 9.50 0.04
CA GLU A 132 25.10 10.55 0.76
C GLU A 132 24.67 10.10 2.18
N GLU A 133 25.29 9.06 2.72
CA GLU A 133 24.87 8.42 3.98
C GLU A 133 24.82 9.36 5.17
N ASP A 134 25.69 10.38 5.19
CA ASP A 134 25.81 11.36 6.27
C ASP A 134 24.87 12.56 6.09
N ALA A 135 24.16 12.65 4.96
CA ALA A 135 23.20 13.72 4.73
C ALA A 135 21.96 13.56 5.61
N VAL A 136 21.50 14.68 6.20
CA VAL A 136 20.30 14.71 7.04
C VAL A 136 19.06 14.47 6.17
N THR A 137 18.29 13.47 6.55
CA THR A 137 17.13 12.99 5.77
C THR A 137 16.09 14.10 5.54
N GLY A 138 15.91 15.00 6.52
CA GLY A 138 14.99 16.14 6.41
C GLY A 138 15.27 17.07 5.23
N ASN A 139 16.50 17.14 4.75
CA ASN A 139 16.92 18.02 3.63
C ASN A 139 16.73 17.40 2.24
N LEU A 140 16.44 16.10 2.15
CA LEU A 140 16.27 15.44 0.87
C LEU A 140 15.00 15.93 0.13
N PRO A 141 15.03 16.02 -1.21
CA PRO A 141 13.82 16.14 -2.00
C PRO A 141 12.83 14.99 -1.74
N LEU A 142 11.53 15.24 -1.89
CA LEU A 142 10.47 14.31 -1.51
C LEU A 142 10.61 12.94 -2.20
N GLY A 143 10.92 12.91 -3.49
CA GLY A 143 11.08 11.65 -4.23
C GLY A 143 12.19 10.75 -3.69
N PHE A 144 13.32 11.34 -3.22
CA PHE A 144 14.39 10.58 -2.57
C PHE A 144 13.95 10.05 -1.19
N LYS A 145 13.24 10.89 -0.40
CA LYS A 145 12.66 10.45 0.88
C LYS A 145 11.73 9.27 0.71
N GLN A 146 10.89 9.27 -0.33
CA GLN A 146 9.96 8.18 -0.58
C GLN A 146 10.69 6.89 -0.97
N ARG A 147 11.73 6.95 -1.81
CA ARG A 147 12.54 5.76 -2.15
C ARG A 147 13.33 5.23 -0.95
N LEU A 148 13.90 6.13 -0.12
CA LEU A 148 14.56 5.73 1.13
C LEU A 148 13.57 5.07 2.11
N ALA A 149 12.36 5.63 2.26
CA ALA A 149 11.31 5.08 3.10
C ALA A 149 10.87 3.69 2.62
N LEU A 150 10.74 3.50 1.30
CA LEU A 150 10.49 2.20 0.69
C LEU A 150 11.62 1.21 1.02
N GLY A 151 12.87 1.62 0.86
CA GLY A 151 14.03 0.80 1.21
C GLY A 151 14.05 0.37 2.67
N CYS A 152 13.77 1.28 3.59
CA CYS A 152 13.63 1.00 5.01
C CYS A 152 12.47 0.03 5.31
N ALA A 153 11.33 0.19 4.63
CA ALA A 153 10.18 -0.69 4.78
C ALA A 153 10.44 -2.13 4.32
N VAL A 154 11.38 -2.32 3.38
CA VAL A 154 11.74 -3.64 2.84
C VAL A 154 13.10 -4.15 3.30
N ILE A 155 13.72 -3.55 4.33
CA ILE A 155 15.06 -3.90 4.80
C ILE A 155 15.17 -5.36 5.25
N HIS A 156 14.10 -5.92 5.80
CA HIS A 156 13.99 -7.31 6.27
C HIS A 156 13.42 -8.29 5.23
N GLU A 157 13.26 -7.83 3.97
CA GLU A 157 12.77 -8.63 2.83
C GLU A 157 11.39 -9.27 3.07
N PRO A 158 10.38 -8.46 3.37
CA PRO A 158 9.04 -8.98 3.65
C PRO A 158 8.37 -9.54 2.39
N PRO A 159 7.54 -10.60 2.51
CA PRO A 159 6.77 -11.13 1.39
C PRO A 159 5.58 -10.26 0.98
N ILE A 160 5.17 -9.32 1.84
CA ILE A 160 4.03 -8.42 1.61
C ILE A 160 4.43 -6.99 1.97
N LEU A 161 4.08 -6.04 1.12
CA LEU A 161 4.36 -4.62 1.28
C LEU A 161 3.04 -3.82 1.23
N PHE A 162 2.79 -3.04 2.27
CA PHE A 162 1.68 -2.08 2.32
C PHE A 162 2.19 -0.66 2.15
N LEU A 163 1.63 0.06 1.17
CA LEU A 163 1.99 1.43 0.81
C LEU A 163 0.74 2.32 0.91
N ASP A 164 0.74 3.27 1.84
CA ASP A 164 -0.39 4.17 2.05
C ASP A 164 -0.10 5.53 1.43
N GLU A 165 -0.64 5.77 0.22
CA GLU A 165 -0.44 6.98 -0.60
C GLU A 165 1.05 7.35 -0.78
N PRO A 166 1.91 6.42 -1.25
CA PRO A 166 3.36 6.56 -1.18
C PRO A 166 3.91 7.68 -2.06
N THR A 167 3.19 8.11 -3.07
CA THR A 167 3.63 9.09 -4.07
C THR A 167 2.90 10.43 -3.96
N SER A 168 2.15 10.63 -2.87
CA SER A 168 1.43 11.88 -2.64
C SER A 168 2.40 13.07 -2.56
N GLY A 169 2.17 14.09 -3.40
CA GLY A 169 3.02 15.28 -3.49
C GLY A 169 4.36 15.10 -4.22
N VAL A 170 4.63 13.92 -4.75
CA VAL A 170 5.85 13.62 -5.53
C VAL A 170 5.67 14.10 -6.98
N ASP A 171 6.71 14.69 -7.56
CA ASP A 171 6.70 15.09 -8.96
C ASP A 171 6.52 13.89 -9.92
N PRO A 172 6.02 14.11 -11.16
CA PRO A 172 5.70 13.01 -12.07
C PRO A 172 6.89 12.11 -12.43
N VAL A 173 8.12 12.66 -12.51
CA VAL A 173 9.31 11.89 -12.88
C VAL A 173 9.72 10.96 -11.72
N ALA A 174 9.79 11.50 -10.51
CA ALA A 174 10.11 10.72 -9.32
C ALA A 174 9.00 9.70 -9.00
N ARG A 175 7.73 10.03 -9.26
CA ARG A 175 6.59 9.12 -9.14
C ARG A 175 6.76 7.91 -10.07
N ARG A 176 7.09 8.13 -11.35
CA ARG A 176 7.32 7.03 -12.28
C ARG A 176 8.43 6.09 -11.82
N ARG A 177 9.58 6.63 -11.40
CA ARG A 177 10.68 5.83 -10.85
C ARG A 177 10.26 5.02 -9.62
N PHE A 178 9.39 5.57 -8.78
CA PHE A 178 8.85 4.86 -7.62
C PHE A 178 7.99 3.67 -8.06
N TRP A 179 7.15 3.84 -9.08
CA TRP A 179 6.34 2.76 -9.63
C TRP A 179 7.16 1.69 -10.33
N ASP A 180 8.26 2.06 -11.01
CA ASP A 180 9.21 1.11 -11.58
C ASP A 180 9.81 0.20 -10.48
N LEU A 181 10.12 0.76 -9.29
CA LEU A 181 10.57 -0.04 -8.13
C LEU A 181 9.49 -0.98 -7.59
N ILE A 182 8.24 -0.52 -7.54
CA ILE A 182 7.09 -1.36 -7.11
C ILE A 182 6.93 -2.55 -8.07
N ASP A 183 6.99 -2.30 -9.37
CA ASP A 183 6.91 -3.33 -10.39
C ASP A 183 8.03 -4.37 -10.27
N ASP A 184 9.27 -3.92 -10.06
CA ASP A 184 10.41 -4.79 -9.78
C ASP A 184 10.19 -5.70 -8.55
N PHE A 185 9.63 -5.17 -7.46
CA PHE A 185 9.30 -5.98 -6.28
C PHE A 185 8.23 -7.02 -6.59
N SER A 186 7.19 -6.66 -7.32
CA SER A 186 6.12 -7.56 -7.76
C SER A 186 6.68 -8.72 -8.59
N HIS A 187 7.54 -8.43 -9.57
CA HIS A 187 8.20 -9.43 -10.40
C HIS A 187 9.11 -10.38 -9.59
N ARG A 188 9.65 -9.94 -8.46
CA ARG A 188 10.38 -10.79 -7.51
C ARG A 188 9.47 -11.58 -6.56
N GLY A 189 8.15 -11.49 -6.74
CA GLY A 189 7.14 -12.23 -5.98
C GLY A 189 6.71 -11.59 -4.67
N VAL A 190 7.06 -10.31 -4.42
CA VAL A 190 6.53 -9.54 -3.31
C VAL A 190 5.10 -9.11 -3.63
N THR A 191 4.16 -9.41 -2.74
CA THR A 191 2.77 -8.93 -2.87
C THR A 191 2.67 -7.50 -2.40
N ILE A 192 2.07 -6.63 -3.19
CA ILE A 192 2.02 -5.19 -2.91
C ILE A 192 0.57 -4.73 -2.79
N PHE A 193 0.27 -4.11 -1.67
CA PHE A 193 -0.99 -3.45 -1.41
C PHE A 193 -0.74 -1.95 -1.38
N VAL A 194 -1.29 -1.20 -2.33
CA VAL A 194 -1.06 0.24 -2.44
C VAL A 194 -2.38 1.00 -2.41
N SER A 195 -2.48 2.04 -1.56
CA SER A 195 -3.58 2.99 -1.65
C SER A 195 -3.16 4.23 -2.43
N THR A 196 -4.08 4.74 -3.22
CA THR A 196 -3.92 6.00 -3.94
C THR A 196 -5.27 6.69 -4.15
N HIS A 197 -5.22 7.99 -4.39
CA HIS A 197 -6.35 8.77 -4.90
C HIS A 197 -6.09 9.27 -6.32
N TYR A 198 -4.92 8.94 -6.90
CA TYR A 198 -4.58 9.29 -8.28
C TYR A 198 -5.03 8.18 -9.23
N MET A 199 -5.96 8.52 -10.15
CA MET A 199 -6.50 7.56 -11.12
C MET A 199 -5.42 7.06 -12.10
N GLU A 200 -4.42 7.89 -12.40
CA GLU A 200 -3.28 7.51 -13.25
C GLU A 200 -2.45 6.37 -12.65
N GLU A 201 -2.34 6.32 -11.33
CA GLU A 201 -1.57 5.28 -10.63
C GLU A 201 -2.27 3.93 -10.64
N ALA A 202 -3.59 3.92 -10.79
CA ALA A 202 -4.39 2.71 -10.88
C ALA A 202 -4.02 1.84 -12.10
N GLU A 203 -3.48 2.45 -13.16
CA GLU A 203 -3.02 1.73 -14.37
C GLU A 203 -1.82 0.81 -14.12
N TYR A 204 -1.05 1.06 -13.06
CA TYR A 204 0.08 0.20 -12.67
C TYR A 204 -0.36 -1.01 -11.84
N CYS A 205 -1.61 -1.05 -11.40
CA CYS A 205 -2.11 -2.12 -10.56
C CYS A 205 -2.64 -3.30 -11.41
N HIS A 206 -2.42 -4.52 -10.93
CA HIS A 206 -2.98 -5.72 -11.55
C HIS A 206 -4.50 -5.79 -11.34
N ARG A 207 -4.97 -5.49 -10.12
CA ARG A 207 -6.39 -5.32 -9.79
C ARG A 207 -6.60 -4.10 -8.90
N LEU A 208 -7.83 -3.59 -8.98
CA LEU A 208 -8.28 -2.41 -8.25
C LEU A 208 -9.49 -2.74 -7.40
N ALA A 209 -9.44 -2.33 -6.15
CA ALA A 209 -10.58 -2.20 -5.27
C ALA A 209 -10.99 -0.73 -5.21
N LEU A 210 -12.10 -0.38 -5.83
CA LEU A 210 -12.66 0.97 -5.77
C LEU A 210 -13.45 1.13 -4.48
N MET A 211 -13.09 2.14 -3.69
CA MET A 211 -13.66 2.36 -2.37
C MET A 211 -14.38 3.71 -2.27
N ASN A 212 -15.61 3.69 -1.74
CA ASN A 212 -16.38 4.89 -1.46
C ASN A 212 -17.12 4.75 -0.12
N ARG A 213 -17.08 5.78 0.73
CA ARG A 213 -17.80 5.85 2.02
C ARG A 213 -17.67 4.57 2.88
N GLY A 214 -16.49 4.01 2.95
CA GLY A 214 -16.20 2.80 3.73
C GLY A 214 -16.52 1.47 3.06
N ARG A 215 -17.04 1.47 1.83
CA ARG A 215 -17.46 0.27 1.10
C ARG A 215 -16.64 0.05 -0.16
N LEU A 216 -16.50 -1.22 -0.55
CA LEU A 216 -16.02 -1.56 -1.89
C LEU A 216 -17.20 -1.43 -2.87
N ILE A 217 -17.01 -0.62 -3.91
CA ILE A 217 -18.00 -0.39 -4.96
C ILE A 217 -17.70 -1.17 -6.24
N ALA A 218 -16.44 -1.53 -6.46
CA ALA A 218 -16.02 -2.44 -7.52
C ALA A 218 -14.66 -3.07 -7.19
N LEU A 219 -14.39 -4.24 -7.79
CA LEU A 219 -13.14 -4.97 -7.62
C LEU A 219 -12.88 -5.80 -8.89
N ASP A 220 -11.92 -5.37 -9.70
CA ASP A 220 -11.47 -6.11 -10.89
C ASP A 220 -10.16 -5.50 -11.45
N THR A 221 -9.69 -5.98 -12.60
CA THR A 221 -8.59 -5.36 -13.34
C THR A 221 -9.00 -3.97 -13.86
N PRO A 222 -8.06 -3.03 -14.04
CA PRO A 222 -8.36 -1.72 -14.65
C PRO A 222 -9.11 -1.84 -15.97
N ARG A 223 -8.72 -2.80 -16.79
CA ARG A 223 -9.34 -3.08 -18.08
C ARG A 223 -10.78 -3.55 -17.95
N THR A 224 -11.05 -4.57 -17.12
CA THR A 224 -12.41 -5.11 -16.92
C THR A 224 -13.35 -4.02 -16.38
N LEU A 225 -12.87 -3.19 -15.44
CA LEU A 225 -13.67 -2.09 -14.89
C LEU A 225 -14.09 -1.09 -15.98
N ARG A 226 -13.19 -0.76 -16.91
CA ARG A 226 -13.51 0.12 -18.04
C ARG A 226 -14.44 -0.54 -19.06
N GLU A 227 -14.21 -1.81 -19.36
CA GLU A 227 -15.05 -2.57 -20.30
C GLU A 227 -16.49 -2.70 -19.79
N ALA A 228 -16.69 -2.87 -18.47
CA ALA A 228 -18.00 -2.94 -17.83
C ALA A 228 -18.82 -1.63 -17.95
N GLU A 229 -18.15 -0.48 -18.05
CA GLU A 229 -18.77 0.85 -18.16
C GLU A 229 -18.74 1.39 -19.60
N ALA A 230 -18.18 0.65 -20.56
CA ALA A 230 -18.08 1.10 -21.95
C ALA A 230 -19.46 1.23 -22.60
N ALA A 231 -19.78 2.43 -23.05
CA ALA A 231 -20.96 2.70 -23.87
C ALA A 231 -20.54 3.14 -25.29
N GLY A 232 -21.11 2.52 -26.31
CA GLY A 232 -20.89 2.95 -27.68
C GLY A 232 -19.49 2.70 -28.27
N GLY A 233 -18.71 1.77 -27.69
CA GLY A 233 -17.42 1.33 -28.27
C GLY A 233 -16.20 2.14 -27.84
N THR A 234 -16.34 3.15 -27.01
CA THR A 234 -15.21 3.90 -26.42
C THR A 234 -15.01 3.46 -24.97
N LEU A 235 -13.77 3.11 -24.61
CA LEU A 235 -13.41 2.79 -23.22
C LEU A 235 -13.31 4.09 -22.41
N PRO A 236 -14.08 4.23 -21.30
CA PRO A 236 -14.00 5.39 -20.42
C PRO A 236 -12.67 5.42 -19.66
N SER A 237 -12.30 6.56 -19.09
CA SER A 237 -11.20 6.64 -18.12
C SER A 237 -11.60 5.95 -16.80
N LEU A 238 -10.63 5.58 -15.96
CA LEU A 238 -10.94 5.04 -14.63
C LEU A 238 -11.64 6.07 -13.73
N GLU A 239 -11.42 7.37 -13.99
CA GLU A 239 -12.14 8.46 -13.32
C GLU A 239 -13.63 8.45 -13.69
N ASP A 240 -13.96 8.33 -14.98
CA ASP A 240 -15.35 8.21 -15.44
C ASP A 240 -16.02 6.97 -14.87
N VAL A 241 -15.32 5.84 -14.85
CA VAL A 241 -15.80 4.59 -14.22
C VAL A 241 -16.13 4.82 -12.75
N PHE A 242 -15.22 5.44 -12.00
CA PHE A 242 -15.44 5.74 -10.59
C PHE A 242 -16.66 6.65 -10.37
N ILE A 243 -16.77 7.74 -11.14
CA ILE A 243 -17.90 8.66 -11.07
C ILE A 243 -19.22 7.92 -11.34
N SER A 244 -19.28 7.14 -12.42
CA SER A 244 -20.47 6.35 -12.79
C SER A 244 -20.91 5.40 -11.67
N LEU A 245 -19.96 4.68 -11.05
CA LEU A 245 -20.25 3.76 -9.95
C LEU A 245 -20.75 4.48 -8.69
N VAL A 246 -20.15 5.64 -8.34
CA VAL A 246 -20.57 6.45 -7.19
C VAL A 246 -21.97 7.03 -7.41
N GLU A 247 -22.30 7.49 -8.61
CA GLU A 247 -23.64 8.00 -8.95
C GLU A 247 -24.72 6.92 -8.83
N ARG A 248 -24.42 5.69 -9.26
CA ARG A 248 -25.34 4.54 -9.11
C ARG A 248 -25.59 4.15 -7.65
N GLU A 249 -24.56 4.20 -6.80
CA GLU A 249 -24.73 3.87 -5.37
C GLU A 249 -25.45 4.98 -4.59
N GLY A 250 -25.31 6.20 -4.99
CA GLY A 250 -25.63 7.36 -4.16
C GLY A 250 -26.85 8.14 -4.51
N GLY A 251 -27.51 7.96 -5.63
CA GLY A 251 -28.73 8.71 -6.01
C GLY A 251 -28.80 10.12 -5.43
N ALA A 252 -27.71 10.91 -5.47
CA ALA A 252 -27.60 12.35 -5.31
C ALA A 252 -26.17 12.73 -4.87
N VAL A 253 -25.40 13.24 -5.76
CA VAL A 253 -24.31 14.16 -5.41
C VAL A 253 -25.00 15.40 -4.83
N VAL A 254 -24.98 15.51 -3.50
CA VAL A 254 -25.27 16.79 -2.85
C VAL A 254 -24.09 17.69 -3.18
N GLY A 255 -24.35 18.72 -3.97
CA GLY A 255 -23.41 19.75 -4.35
C GLY A 255 -22.95 20.61 -3.18
#